data_9dce8784111d4ac8e971a7b3f9842846
#
_entry.id   9dce8784111d4ac8e971a7b3f9842846
#
_cell.length_a   1.000
_cell.length_b   1.000
_cell.length_c   1.000
_cell.angle_alpha   90.00
_cell.angle_beta   90.00
_cell.angle_gamma   90.00
#
_symmetry.space_group_name_H-M   'P 1'
#
loop_
_entity.id
_entity.type
_entity.pdbx_description
1 polymer ?
#
loop_
_entity_poly.entity_id
_entity_poly.type
_entity_poly.pdbx_seq_one_letter_code
_entity_poly.pdbx_strand_id
1 'polypeptide(L)'
;MKFTIPANAPAKPFHKHWQFCVGSGHAAMAMRTDYCEQLKQIHDELGIERVRFHGIFSDDMHTYDTMSTVMPMPGSEQVPFYENSFRLPGLVYDNVLKAGMKPFVELSFMPSPMAKRPTRGTFYWKPCIAPPKDEAQWQAYIQKFVRFLLNRYGKEEVETWFFEVWNEPDLKTPFFDGTQEDYFRLYEITAKAVKAVDNKLKVGGPATSNSKWVAAFVDYCKAHDAPVDFITTHQYAGDPISEVCDQKDADHMKDTAEIQAEYKVDFTQLFAGLKPEDGLLPMFRRTMPDNTETDDLNRDLLRDAAEQVQKQADGLPVYYTEWNGCATFGARGNDTRKVAAYDVRAALSAEDFIEGSSIWCFSDIFEELHPFPEEFHGGYGLVTQHGIAKPLFHALRLLGQAGDKRLELPGALDGEVSVAAFRDAADTQLTVLATKQNLHHFAGQSTPATPVEIEVELDAKPQSVQLCRIDEEHGNPLKCWQAMGEPEDMTPAQVQQVIDESAVDYAPAPYEYADGKLTVKTELVTNDLAFIRIVK
;
A
#
# COMPACT_ATOMS: atom_id res chain seq x y z
N MET A 1 27.68 2.89 17.28
CA MET A 1 26.83 1.85 17.91
C MET A 1 27.38 0.48 17.54
N LYS A 2 27.26 -0.52 18.43
CA LYS A 2 27.72 -1.89 18.14
C LYS A 2 26.55 -2.86 18.30
N PHE A 3 26.39 -3.74 17.30
CA PHE A 3 25.42 -4.82 17.29
C PHE A 3 26.16 -6.16 17.12
N THR A 4 25.86 -7.13 17.97
CA THR A 4 26.45 -8.46 17.89
C THR A 4 25.40 -9.48 17.48
N ILE A 5 25.71 -10.28 16.47
CA ILE A 5 24.87 -11.35 15.94
C ILE A 5 25.52 -12.68 16.34
N PRO A 6 24.96 -13.39 17.33
CA PRO A 6 25.51 -14.67 17.77
C PRO A 6 25.41 -15.76 16.71
N ALA A 7 26.40 -16.65 16.64
CA ALA A 7 26.37 -17.79 15.70
C ALA A 7 25.15 -18.69 15.92
N ASN A 8 24.68 -18.81 17.17
CA ASN A 8 23.57 -19.64 17.58
C ASN A 8 22.27 -18.85 17.84
N ALA A 9 22.15 -17.63 17.30
CA ALA A 9 20.92 -16.84 17.44
C ALA A 9 19.72 -17.65 16.96
N PRO A 10 18.64 -17.74 17.76
CA PRO A 10 17.39 -18.36 17.33
C PRO A 10 16.89 -17.75 16.04
N ALA A 11 16.20 -18.52 15.23
CA ALA A 11 15.65 -18.05 13.97
C ALA A 11 14.22 -18.56 13.80
N LYS A 12 13.36 -17.70 13.26
CA LYS A 12 12.00 -18.05 12.83
C LYS A 12 11.87 -17.96 11.30
N PRO A 13 10.89 -18.61 10.67
CA PRO A 13 10.57 -18.35 9.27
C PRO A 13 10.36 -16.85 9.06
N PHE A 14 10.93 -16.30 8.01
CA PHE A 14 10.77 -14.89 7.70
C PHE A 14 9.47 -14.68 6.91
N HIS A 15 8.48 -14.08 7.55
CA HIS A 15 7.19 -13.80 6.95
C HIS A 15 7.23 -12.49 6.17
N LYS A 16 7.34 -12.60 4.86
CA LYS A 16 7.38 -11.47 3.92
C LYS A 16 5.95 -11.02 3.57
N HIS A 17 5.17 -10.58 4.56
CA HIS A 17 3.76 -10.26 4.40
C HIS A 17 3.46 -9.21 3.32
N TRP A 18 4.41 -8.31 3.00
CA TRP A 18 4.29 -7.30 1.94
C TRP A 18 4.35 -7.89 0.52
N GLN A 19 4.83 -9.13 0.34
CA GLN A 19 4.80 -9.82 -0.96
C GLN A 19 3.42 -10.38 -1.30
N PHE A 20 2.50 -10.36 -0.36
CA PHE A 20 1.15 -10.86 -0.56
C PHE A 20 0.37 -10.05 -1.59
N CYS A 21 0.41 -8.71 -1.50
CA CYS A 21 -0.36 -7.81 -2.36
C CYS A 21 0.31 -6.45 -2.51
N VAL A 22 -0.11 -5.67 -3.49
CA VAL A 22 0.19 -4.25 -3.64
C VAL A 22 -1.06 -3.48 -4.02
N GLY A 23 -1.17 -2.25 -3.51
CA GLY A 23 -2.26 -1.34 -3.82
C GLY A 23 -2.08 -0.63 -5.16
N SER A 24 -3.19 -0.15 -5.68
CA SER A 24 -3.26 0.67 -6.88
C SER A 24 -4.51 1.55 -6.84
N GLY A 25 -4.52 2.61 -7.61
CA GLY A 25 -5.67 3.48 -7.76
C GLY A 25 -6.84 2.83 -8.52
N HIS A 26 -7.32 3.45 -9.59
CA HIS A 26 -8.51 3.01 -10.30
C HIS A 26 -8.29 1.76 -11.16
N ALA A 27 -9.25 0.83 -11.15
CA ALA A 27 -9.24 -0.43 -11.93
C ALA A 27 -9.01 -0.23 -13.43
N ALA A 28 -9.55 0.84 -14.01
CA ALA A 28 -9.40 1.17 -15.43
C ALA A 28 -7.94 1.32 -15.86
N MET A 29 -7.03 1.67 -14.95
CA MET A 29 -5.59 1.78 -15.22
C MET A 29 -5.00 0.46 -15.71
N ALA A 30 -5.50 -0.68 -15.26
CA ALA A 30 -5.03 -1.99 -15.70
C ALA A 30 -5.37 -2.32 -17.17
N MET A 31 -6.01 -1.41 -17.91
CA MET A 31 -6.17 -1.48 -19.36
C MET A 31 -5.05 -0.75 -20.12
N ARG A 32 -4.16 -0.02 -19.44
CA ARG A 32 -3.02 0.69 -20.02
C ARG A 32 -1.81 -0.24 -20.16
N THR A 33 -1.05 -0.09 -21.22
CA THR A 33 0.15 -0.91 -21.49
C THR A 33 1.25 -0.61 -20.49
N ASP A 34 1.54 0.67 -20.25
CA ASP A 34 2.57 1.13 -19.31
C ASP A 34 2.30 0.64 -17.87
N TYR A 35 1.06 0.73 -17.41
CA TYR A 35 0.65 0.17 -16.12
C TYR A 35 0.92 -1.35 -16.03
N CYS A 36 0.54 -2.10 -17.08
CA CYS A 36 0.75 -3.55 -17.11
C CYS A 36 2.23 -3.94 -17.13
N GLU A 37 3.08 -3.16 -17.81
CA GLU A 37 4.53 -3.35 -17.81
C GLU A 37 5.12 -3.12 -16.42
N GLN A 38 4.71 -2.06 -15.73
CA GLN A 38 5.11 -1.78 -14.36
C GLN A 38 4.58 -2.84 -13.37
N LEU A 39 3.33 -3.30 -13.54
CA LEU A 39 2.78 -4.37 -12.71
C LEU A 39 3.61 -5.65 -12.83
N LYS A 40 4.04 -5.98 -14.05
CA LYS A 40 4.95 -7.11 -14.28
C LYS A 40 6.31 -6.89 -13.63
N GLN A 41 6.86 -5.68 -13.69
CA GLN A 41 8.12 -5.33 -13.02
C GLN A 41 8.04 -5.57 -11.51
N ILE A 42 6.95 -5.11 -10.87
CA ILE A 42 6.69 -5.33 -9.44
C ILE A 42 6.64 -6.81 -9.08
N HIS A 43 5.95 -7.60 -9.90
CA HIS A 43 5.88 -9.05 -9.68
C HIS A 43 7.26 -9.72 -9.81
N ASP A 44 7.95 -9.48 -10.93
CA ASP A 44 9.19 -10.16 -11.26
C ASP A 44 10.34 -9.79 -10.30
N GLU A 45 10.42 -8.53 -9.88
CA GLU A 45 11.56 -8.05 -9.08
C GLU A 45 11.31 -8.07 -7.57
N LEU A 46 10.06 -7.88 -7.13
CA LEU A 46 9.73 -7.84 -5.69
C LEU A 46 9.07 -9.14 -5.20
N GLY A 47 8.61 -10.00 -6.10
CA GLY A 47 7.89 -11.22 -5.74
C GLY A 47 6.50 -10.98 -5.19
N ILE A 48 5.88 -9.83 -5.49
CA ILE A 48 4.53 -9.51 -5.04
C ILE A 48 3.53 -10.32 -5.87
N GLU A 49 2.58 -10.96 -5.19
CA GLU A 49 1.72 -11.95 -5.81
C GLU A 49 0.37 -11.41 -6.30
N ARG A 50 -0.13 -10.32 -5.69
CA ARG A 50 -1.49 -9.80 -5.95
C ARG A 50 -1.49 -8.30 -6.15
N VAL A 51 -2.55 -7.80 -6.81
CA VAL A 51 -2.84 -6.37 -6.90
C VAL A 51 -4.29 -6.11 -6.48
N ARG A 52 -4.50 -5.05 -5.69
CA ARG A 52 -5.77 -4.50 -5.26
C ARG A 52 -5.94 -3.11 -5.85
N PHE A 53 -7.12 -2.81 -6.37
CA PHE A 53 -7.47 -1.51 -6.96
C PHE A 53 -8.95 -1.19 -6.74
N HIS A 54 -9.27 0.10 -6.77
CA HIS A 54 -10.61 0.61 -6.57
C HIS A 54 -11.49 0.53 -7.82
N GLY A 55 -12.79 0.46 -7.61
CA GLY A 55 -13.78 0.86 -8.59
C GLY A 55 -13.99 -0.06 -9.77
N ILE A 56 -13.88 -1.37 -9.59
CA ILE A 56 -14.16 -2.35 -10.65
C ILE A 56 -15.61 -2.27 -11.19
N PHE A 57 -16.54 -1.67 -10.42
CA PHE A 57 -17.94 -1.48 -10.81
C PHE A 57 -18.29 -0.02 -11.11
N SER A 58 -17.31 0.87 -11.11
CA SER A 58 -17.55 2.29 -11.43
C SER A 58 -18.16 2.48 -12.82
N ASP A 59 -18.82 3.60 -13.04
CA ASP A 59 -19.60 3.84 -14.25
C ASP A 59 -18.78 3.72 -15.54
N ASP A 60 -17.51 4.09 -15.53
CA ASP A 60 -16.59 3.98 -16.65
C ASP A 60 -16.14 2.54 -16.96
N MET A 61 -16.42 1.60 -16.06
CA MET A 61 -16.24 0.16 -16.31
C MET A 61 -17.45 -0.48 -17.01
N HIS A 62 -18.53 0.28 -17.25
CA HIS A 62 -19.72 -0.15 -18.00
C HIS A 62 -20.28 -1.50 -17.55
N THR A 63 -20.29 -1.75 -16.23
CA THR A 63 -20.73 -3.04 -15.69
C THR A 63 -22.23 -3.15 -15.50
N TYR A 64 -22.93 -2.00 -15.42
CA TYR A 64 -24.37 -1.88 -15.30
C TYR A 64 -24.87 -0.64 -16.05
N ASP A 65 -25.27 -0.82 -17.29
CA ASP A 65 -25.82 0.25 -18.12
C ASP A 65 -27.34 0.19 -18.17
N THR A 66 -27.98 1.36 -18.15
CA THR A 66 -29.40 1.55 -18.33
C THR A 66 -29.66 2.38 -19.57
N MET A 67 -30.95 2.52 -19.93
CA MET A 67 -31.31 3.37 -21.06
C MET A 67 -30.85 4.82 -20.84
N SER A 68 -30.87 5.31 -19.61
CA SER A 68 -30.43 6.68 -19.27
C SER A 68 -28.90 6.85 -19.34
N THR A 69 -28.11 5.79 -19.12
CA THR A 69 -26.65 5.86 -19.29
C THR A 69 -26.22 5.79 -20.75
N VAL A 70 -26.91 4.98 -21.55
CA VAL A 70 -26.60 4.77 -22.98
C VAL A 70 -27.16 5.88 -23.87
N MET A 71 -28.39 6.33 -23.58
CA MET A 71 -29.10 7.36 -24.32
C MET A 71 -29.71 8.39 -23.37
N PRO A 72 -28.94 9.37 -22.87
CA PRO A 72 -29.38 10.33 -21.87
C PRO A 72 -30.35 11.38 -22.49
N MET A 73 -31.59 10.97 -22.68
CA MET A 73 -32.69 11.81 -23.19
C MET A 73 -33.78 11.96 -22.14
N PRO A 74 -34.56 13.06 -22.12
CA PRO A 74 -35.67 13.20 -21.19
C PRO A 74 -36.60 12.00 -21.24
N GLY A 75 -36.90 11.39 -20.08
CA GLY A 75 -37.76 10.22 -19.95
C GLY A 75 -37.04 8.86 -20.13
N SER A 76 -35.77 8.83 -20.51
CA SER A 76 -35.03 7.57 -20.63
C SER A 76 -34.81 6.86 -19.28
N GLU A 77 -34.83 7.60 -18.17
CA GLU A 77 -34.78 7.09 -16.81
C GLU A 77 -36.01 6.26 -16.42
N GLN A 78 -37.12 6.40 -17.12
CA GLN A 78 -38.36 5.64 -16.91
C GLN A 78 -38.35 4.30 -17.67
N VAL A 79 -37.40 4.09 -18.54
CA VAL A 79 -37.28 2.85 -19.34
C VAL A 79 -36.63 1.76 -18.50
N PRO A 80 -37.30 0.63 -18.21
CA PRO A 80 -36.85 -0.37 -17.24
C PRO A 80 -35.79 -1.34 -17.81
N PHE A 81 -35.14 -1.01 -18.91
CA PHE A 81 -34.12 -1.87 -19.50
C PHE A 81 -32.74 -1.57 -18.97
N TYR A 82 -31.99 -2.61 -18.68
CA TYR A 82 -30.60 -2.54 -18.27
C TYR A 82 -29.80 -3.69 -18.88
N GLU A 83 -28.49 -3.48 -18.98
CA GLU A 83 -27.53 -4.51 -19.42
C GLU A 83 -26.42 -4.66 -18.37
N ASN A 84 -25.99 -5.89 -18.12
CA ASN A 84 -24.78 -6.15 -17.38
C ASN A 84 -23.69 -6.62 -18.35
N SER A 85 -22.56 -5.96 -18.34
CA SER A 85 -21.39 -6.35 -19.10
C SER A 85 -20.14 -6.36 -18.20
N PHE A 86 -19.51 -7.51 -18.06
CA PHE A 86 -18.25 -7.61 -17.33
C PHE A 86 -17.06 -7.73 -18.30
N ARG A 87 -17.20 -7.17 -19.51
CA ARG A 87 -16.15 -7.20 -20.54
C ARG A 87 -14.92 -6.43 -20.11
N LEU A 88 -15.07 -5.20 -19.58
CA LEU A 88 -13.94 -4.40 -19.12
C LEU A 88 -13.32 -4.97 -17.85
N PRO A 89 -14.05 -5.37 -16.82
CA PRO A 89 -13.48 -6.16 -15.70
C PRO A 89 -12.72 -7.40 -16.16
N GLY A 90 -13.24 -8.12 -17.17
CA GLY A 90 -12.54 -9.26 -17.76
C GLY A 90 -11.21 -8.87 -18.38
N LEU A 91 -11.13 -7.74 -19.10
CA LEU A 91 -9.87 -7.24 -19.66
C LEU A 91 -8.87 -6.85 -18.56
N VAL A 92 -9.35 -6.18 -17.53
CA VAL A 92 -8.53 -5.81 -16.35
C VAL A 92 -7.89 -7.06 -15.73
N TYR A 93 -8.69 -8.06 -15.38
CA TYR A 93 -8.15 -9.28 -14.74
C TYR A 93 -7.33 -10.15 -15.69
N ASP A 94 -7.64 -10.16 -17.00
CA ASP A 94 -6.77 -10.80 -18.01
C ASP A 94 -5.36 -10.19 -17.99
N ASN A 95 -5.27 -8.88 -17.87
CA ASN A 95 -3.99 -8.17 -17.84
C ASN A 95 -3.24 -8.41 -16.51
N VAL A 96 -3.93 -8.43 -15.39
CA VAL A 96 -3.35 -8.79 -14.08
C VAL A 96 -2.74 -10.19 -14.13
N LEU A 97 -3.50 -11.17 -14.64
CA LEU A 97 -3.02 -12.55 -14.77
C LEU A 97 -1.85 -12.67 -15.75
N LYS A 98 -1.85 -11.90 -16.86
CA LYS A 98 -0.72 -11.85 -17.81
C LYS A 98 0.55 -11.27 -17.19
N ALA A 99 0.42 -10.35 -16.24
CA ALA A 99 1.56 -9.83 -15.48
C ALA A 99 2.13 -10.85 -14.48
N GLY A 100 1.48 -12.01 -14.30
CA GLY A 100 1.88 -13.06 -13.34
C GLY A 100 1.23 -12.92 -11.97
N MET A 101 0.40 -11.90 -11.77
CA MET A 101 -0.24 -11.60 -10.49
C MET A 101 -1.67 -12.11 -10.44
N LYS A 102 -2.23 -12.18 -9.23
CA LYS A 102 -3.62 -12.52 -8.97
C LYS A 102 -4.41 -11.29 -8.53
N PRO A 103 -5.72 -11.22 -8.84
CA PRO A 103 -6.58 -10.19 -8.29
C PRO A 103 -6.78 -10.37 -6.77
N PHE A 104 -6.69 -9.24 -6.04
CA PHE A 104 -7.36 -9.05 -4.77
C PHE A 104 -8.56 -8.16 -5.07
N VAL A 105 -9.76 -8.77 -5.13
CA VAL A 105 -10.94 -8.14 -5.73
C VAL A 105 -11.63 -7.25 -4.72
N GLU A 106 -11.55 -5.94 -4.89
CA GLU A 106 -12.36 -4.98 -4.15
C GLU A 106 -13.72 -4.82 -4.86
N LEU A 107 -14.80 -5.16 -4.18
CA LEU A 107 -16.16 -5.08 -4.71
C LEU A 107 -16.72 -3.65 -4.53
N SER A 108 -16.24 -2.72 -5.34
CA SER A 108 -16.55 -1.29 -5.32
C SER A 108 -16.49 -0.67 -6.74
N PHE A 109 -16.92 0.55 -6.97
CA PHE A 109 -17.91 1.27 -6.21
C PHE A 109 -19.29 0.97 -6.78
N MET A 110 -20.35 1.69 -6.33
CA MET A 110 -21.71 1.43 -6.79
C MET A 110 -21.90 1.88 -8.24
N PRO A 111 -22.42 1.06 -9.16
CA PRO A 111 -22.92 1.58 -10.44
C PRO A 111 -24.01 2.62 -10.16
N SER A 112 -23.88 3.83 -10.71
CA SER A 112 -24.78 4.95 -10.39
C SER A 112 -26.27 4.63 -10.54
N PRO A 113 -26.70 3.86 -11.57
CA PRO A 113 -28.13 3.52 -11.70
C PRO A 113 -28.66 2.57 -10.61
N MET A 114 -27.77 1.91 -9.85
CA MET A 114 -28.14 1.05 -8.71
C MET A 114 -28.14 1.79 -7.39
N ALA A 115 -27.52 2.96 -7.32
CA ALA A 115 -27.33 3.73 -6.10
C ALA A 115 -28.64 4.28 -5.53
N LYS A 116 -28.73 4.34 -4.20
CA LYS A 116 -29.85 4.98 -3.47
C LYS A 116 -29.97 6.48 -3.79
N ARG A 117 -28.82 7.12 -4.07
CA ARG A 117 -28.68 8.52 -4.47
C ARG A 117 -27.38 8.72 -5.27
N PRO A 118 -27.27 9.78 -6.10
CA PRO A 118 -26.11 9.95 -6.98
C PRO A 118 -24.93 10.66 -6.29
N THR A 119 -24.57 10.25 -5.06
CA THR A 119 -23.44 10.84 -4.33
C THR A 119 -22.12 10.43 -4.94
N ARG A 120 -21.25 11.40 -5.18
CA ARG A 120 -19.95 11.20 -5.82
C ARG A 120 -18.82 11.36 -4.83
N GLY A 121 -17.85 10.45 -4.90
CA GLY A 121 -16.59 10.55 -4.19
C GLY A 121 -15.67 11.67 -4.71
N THR A 122 -14.57 11.89 -4.01
CA THR A 122 -13.66 13.00 -4.30
C THR A 122 -12.69 12.73 -5.45
N PHE A 123 -12.50 11.49 -5.82
CA PHE A 123 -11.56 11.12 -6.88
C PHE A 123 -11.87 11.78 -8.23
N TYR A 124 -10.85 11.94 -9.04
CA TYR A 124 -10.93 12.51 -10.39
C TYR A 124 -12.04 11.86 -11.22
N TRP A 125 -12.15 10.55 -11.21
CA TRP A 125 -13.14 9.77 -11.96
C TRP A 125 -14.52 9.66 -11.30
N LYS A 126 -14.73 10.36 -10.15
CA LYS A 126 -16.03 10.58 -9.49
C LYS A 126 -16.85 9.30 -9.26
N PRO A 127 -16.35 8.33 -8.50
CA PRO A 127 -17.09 7.11 -8.18
C PRO A 127 -18.41 7.41 -7.48
N CYS A 128 -19.42 6.56 -7.66
CA CYS A 128 -20.65 6.64 -6.90
C CYS A 128 -20.49 5.89 -5.58
N ILE A 129 -20.58 6.63 -4.46
CA ILE A 129 -20.25 6.12 -3.12
C ILE A 129 -21.48 5.83 -2.25
N ALA A 130 -22.69 5.89 -2.80
CA ALA A 130 -23.91 5.61 -2.06
C ALA A 130 -24.20 4.10 -2.01
N PRO A 131 -24.88 3.62 -0.94
CA PRO A 131 -25.38 2.25 -0.87
C PRO A 131 -26.44 1.95 -1.96
N PRO A 132 -26.75 0.67 -2.23
CA PRO A 132 -27.73 0.30 -3.24
C PRO A 132 -29.14 0.74 -2.84
N LYS A 133 -29.96 1.09 -3.84
CA LYS A 133 -31.37 1.39 -3.65
C LYS A 133 -32.24 0.14 -3.49
N ASP A 134 -31.78 -0.99 -4.01
CA ASP A 134 -32.45 -2.30 -3.97
C ASP A 134 -31.40 -3.40 -3.65
N GLU A 135 -31.48 -3.94 -2.46
CA GLU A 135 -30.56 -4.98 -1.98
C GLU A 135 -30.62 -6.27 -2.79
N ALA A 136 -31.82 -6.68 -3.22
CA ALA A 136 -31.99 -7.92 -3.99
C ALA A 136 -31.38 -7.75 -5.39
N GLN A 137 -31.50 -6.58 -5.99
CA GLN A 137 -30.86 -6.25 -7.27
C GLN A 137 -29.32 -6.27 -7.12
N TRP A 138 -28.79 -5.68 -6.04
CA TRP A 138 -27.34 -5.72 -5.74
C TRP A 138 -26.83 -7.15 -5.57
N GLN A 139 -27.53 -7.96 -4.77
CA GLN A 139 -27.15 -9.35 -4.58
C GLN A 139 -27.13 -10.13 -5.91
N ALA A 140 -28.16 -9.96 -6.74
CA ALA A 140 -28.21 -10.60 -8.05
C ALA A 140 -27.08 -10.16 -8.98
N TYR A 141 -26.71 -8.87 -8.92
CA TYR A 141 -25.59 -8.30 -9.68
C TYR A 141 -24.26 -8.90 -9.22
N ILE A 142 -23.97 -8.93 -7.92
CA ILE A 142 -22.75 -9.56 -7.37
C ILE A 142 -22.69 -11.06 -7.74
N GLN A 143 -23.79 -11.78 -7.62
CA GLN A 143 -23.82 -13.20 -8.04
C GLN A 143 -23.52 -13.36 -9.53
N LYS A 144 -24.03 -12.47 -10.37
CA LYS A 144 -23.75 -12.49 -11.82
C LYS A 144 -22.28 -12.23 -12.11
N PHE A 145 -21.68 -11.26 -11.42
CA PHE A 145 -20.26 -10.97 -11.52
C PHE A 145 -19.38 -12.15 -11.08
N VAL A 146 -19.65 -12.72 -9.93
CA VAL A 146 -18.89 -13.89 -9.42
C VAL A 146 -19.02 -15.08 -10.38
N ARG A 147 -20.24 -15.38 -10.90
CA ARG A 147 -20.39 -16.41 -11.94
C ARG A 147 -19.61 -16.12 -13.20
N PHE A 148 -19.55 -14.85 -13.62
CA PHE A 148 -18.71 -14.45 -14.75
C PHE A 148 -17.24 -14.79 -14.49
N LEU A 149 -16.70 -14.49 -13.30
CA LEU A 149 -15.31 -14.80 -12.95
C LEU A 149 -15.06 -16.32 -12.98
N LEU A 150 -15.92 -17.11 -12.33
CA LEU A 150 -15.81 -18.57 -12.34
C LEU A 150 -15.90 -19.17 -13.73
N ASN A 151 -16.76 -18.64 -14.60
CA ASN A 151 -16.92 -19.11 -15.97
C ASN A 151 -15.73 -18.74 -16.85
N ARG A 152 -15.11 -17.57 -16.62
CA ARG A 152 -14.00 -17.08 -17.45
C ARG A 152 -12.66 -17.68 -17.05
N TYR A 153 -12.38 -17.74 -15.76
CA TYR A 153 -11.07 -18.12 -15.23
C TYR A 153 -11.01 -19.53 -14.65
N GLY A 154 -12.15 -20.14 -14.46
CA GLY A 154 -12.24 -21.45 -13.81
C GLY A 154 -12.29 -21.36 -12.28
N LYS A 155 -12.91 -22.36 -11.69
CA LYS A 155 -13.14 -22.42 -10.24
C LYS A 155 -11.83 -22.48 -9.45
N GLU A 156 -10.89 -23.31 -9.89
CA GLU A 156 -9.60 -23.52 -9.21
C GLU A 156 -8.78 -22.22 -9.12
N GLU A 157 -8.82 -21.40 -10.15
CA GLU A 157 -8.14 -20.09 -10.15
C GLU A 157 -8.85 -19.11 -9.21
N VAL A 158 -10.16 -18.93 -9.37
CA VAL A 158 -10.91 -17.90 -8.62
C VAL A 158 -11.00 -18.24 -7.12
N GLU A 159 -10.97 -19.52 -6.71
CA GLU A 159 -10.89 -19.93 -5.29
C GLU A 159 -9.57 -19.47 -4.61
N THR A 160 -8.55 -19.07 -5.40
CA THR A 160 -7.31 -18.49 -4.86
C THR A 160 -7.39 -16.99 -4.64
N TRP A 161 -8.43 -16.33 -5.18
CA TRP A 161 -8.62 -14.88 -5.06
C TRP A 161 -9.27 -14.52 -3.72
N PHE A 162 -9.16 -13.24 -3.36
CA PHE A 162 -9.79 -12.66 -2.19
C PHE A 162 -10.83 -11.64 -2.65
N PHE A 163 -11.95 -11.56 -1.95
CA PHE A 163 -13.04 -10.63 -2.23
C PHE A 163 -13.24 -9.72 -1.02
N GLU A 164 -12.89 -8.48 -1.16
CA GLU A 164 -13.08 -7.44 -0.15
C GLU A 164 -14.30 -6.61 -0.49
N VAL A 165 -15.10 -6.28 0.51
CA VAL A 165 -16.31 -5.49 0.27
C VAL A 165 -16.03 -4.02 0.55
N TRP A 166 -15.99 -3.22 -0.53
CA TRP A 166 -15.81 -1.79 -0.50
C TRP A 166 -14.39 -1.31 -0.16
N ASN A 167 -14.24 0.03 0.02
CA ASN A 167 -13.03 0.72 0.46
C ASN A 167 -13.37 1.83 1.45
N GLU A 168 -12.71 1.87 2.59
CA GLU A 168 -12.77 2.92 3.62
C GLU A 168 -14.18 3.46 3.90
N PRO A 169 -15.14 2.59 4.23
CA PRO A 169 -16.53 3.01 4.43
C PRO A 169 -16.74 3.90 5.65
N ASP A 170 -15.74 4.02 6.50
CA ASP A 170 -15.68 4.95 7.63
C ASP A 170 -15.37 6.39 7.21
N LEU A 171 -14.91 6.63 5.98
CA LEU A 171 -14.67 7.95 5.41
C LEU A 171 -15.87 8.40 4.55
N LYS A 172 -16.75 9.18 5.16
CA LYS A 172 -18.06 9.52 4.60
C LYS A 172 -18.01 10.19 3.23
N THR A 173 -17.16 11.15 3.04
CA THR A 173 -17.15 11.96 1.80
C THR A 173 -16.30 11.37 0.69
N PRO A 174 -15.09 10.86 0.94
CA PRO A 174 -14.34 10.27 -0.16
C PRO A 174 -14.94 8.95 -0.64
N PHE A 175 -15.46 8.08 0.25
CA PHE A 175 -15.66 6.67 -0.09
C PHE A 175 -17.04 6.09 0.22
N PHE A 176 -17.80 6.59 1.21
CA PHE A 176 -19.10 6.00 1.54
C PHE A 176 -20.10 7.02 2.04
N ASP A 177 -21.26 7.12 1.37
CA ASP A 177 -22.38 7.97 1.74
C ASP A 177 -23.42 7.18 2.53
N GLY A 178 -23.03 6.73 3.72
CA GLY A 178 -23.84 5.94 4.63
C GLY A 178 -23.32 6.00 6.06
N THR A 179 -23.95 5.26 6.95
CA THR A 179 -23.51 5.01 8.33
C THR A 179 -22.71 3.71 8.43
N GLN A 180 -22.13 3.44 9.60
CA GLN A 180 -21.52 2.15 9.91
C GLN A 180 -22.53 1.00 9.71
N GLU A 181 -23.77 1.17 10.16
CA GLU A 181 -24.83 0.17 10.03
C GLU A 181 -25.20 -0.04 8.54
N ASP A 182 -25.29 1.01 7.74
CA ASP A 182 -25.52 0.92 6.29
C ASP A 182 -24.39 0.10 5.62
N TYR A 183 -23.15 0.31 6.04
CA TYR A 183 -22.03 -0.47 5.50
C TYR A 183 -22.06 -1.93 5.97
N PHE A 184 -22.27 -2.19 7.24
CA PHE A 184 -22.35 -3.57 7.74
C PHE A 184 -23.49 -4.35 7.03
N ARG A 185 -24.60 -3.67 6.75
CA ARG A 185 -25.67 -4.26 5.94
C ARG A 185 -25.24 -4.51 4.49
N LEU A 186 -24.54 -3.57 3.86
CA LEU A 186 -23.98 -3.74 2.52
C LEU A 186 -23.00 -4.93 2.48
N TYR A 187 -22.14 -5.05 3.48
CA TYR A 187 -21.23 -6.17 3.64
C TYR A 187 -21.99 -7.50 3.69
N GLU A 188 -22.94 -7.61 4.60
CA GLU A 188 -23.73 -8.84 4.81
C GLU A 188 -24.36 -9.33 3.51
N ILE A 189 -25.08 -8.44 2.81
CA ILE A 189 -25.79 -8.84 1.57
C ILE A 189 -24.81 -9.20 0.45
N THR A 190 -23.65 -8.54 0.39
CA THR A 190 -22.60 -8.79 -0.60
C THR A 190 -21.88 -10.12 -0.31
N ALA A 191 -21.47 -10.33 0.93
CA ALA A 191 -20.80 -11.57 1.35
C ALA A 191 -21.70 -12.80 1.15
N LYS A 192 -22.98 -12.70 1.55
CA LYS A 192 -23.98 -13.76 1.29
C LYS A 192 -24.16 -14.01 -0.22
N ALA A 193 -24.11 -12.98 -1.05
CA ALA A 193 -24.20 -13.13 -2.51
C ALA A 193 -22.99 -13.85 -3.10
N VAL A 194 -21.78 -13.55 -2.66
CA VAL A 194 -20.54 -14.24 -3.07
C VAL A 194 -20.62 -15.72 -2.67
N LYS A 195 -20.89 -16.01 -1.40
CA LYS A 195 -20.98 -17.39 -0.86
C LYS A 195 -22.10 -18.21 -1.48
N ALA A 196 -23.20 -17.58 -1.89
CA ALA A 196 -24.29 -18.28 -2.58
C ALA A 196 -23.91 -18.79 -3.98
N VAL A 197 -22.86 -18.22 -4.60
CA VAL A 197 -22.34 -18.73 -5.88
C VAL A 197 -21.33 -19.85 -5.64
N ASP A 198 -20.39 -19.62 -4.74
CA ASP A 198 -19.43 -20.63 -4.30
C ASP A 198 -19.00 -20.35 -2.85
N ASN A 199 -19.26 -21.29 -1.95
CA ASN A 199 -18.97 -21.14 -0.53
C ASN A 199 -17.47 -21.21 -0.17
N LYS A 200 -16.61 -21.60 -1.10
CA LYS A 200 -15.17 -21.64 -0.91
C LYS A 200 -14.48 -20.29 -1.19
N LEU A 201 -15.16 -19.39 -1.90
CA LEU A 201 -14.61 -18.06 -2.17
C LEU A 201 -14.40 -17.31 -0.85
N LYS A 202 -13.23 -16.69 -0.71
CA LYS A 202 -12.87 -15.96 0.50
C LYS A 202 -13.45 -14.54 0.42
N VAL A 203 -14.24 -14.15 1.42
CA VAL A 203 -14.82 -12.80 1.50
C VAL A 203 -14.48 -12.15 2.84
N GLY A 204 -14.12 -10.87 2.85
CA GLY A 204 -13.74 -10.13 4.05
C GLY A 204 -13.95 -8.63 3.96
N GLY A 205 -13.63 -7.95 5.04
CA GLY A 205 -13.73 -6.53 5.33
C GLY A 205 -13.25 -6.25 6.76
N PRO A 206 -13.52 -5.08 7.33
CA PRO A 206 -14.36 -3.98 6.82
C PRO A 206 -13.63 -2.98 5.91
N ALA A 207 -12.34 -3.15 5.64
CA ALA A 207 -11.53 -2.25 4.80
C ALA A 207 -11.55 -0.78 5.26
N THR A 208 -11.57 -0.56 6.56
CA THR A 208 -11.66 0.77 7.16
C THR A 208 -10.31 1.46 7.24
N SER A 209 -10.31 2.79 7.21
CA SER A 209 -9.13 3.57 7.56
C SER A 209 -8.79 3.41 9.06
N ASN A 210 -7.51 3.66 9.41
CA ASN A 210 -7.06 3.77 10.79
C ASN A 210 -7.43 2.59 11.70
N SER A 211 -7.47 1.36 11.14
CA SER A 211 -7.75 0.13 11.90
C SER A 211 -9.07 0.13 12.69
N LYS A 212 -10.07 0.91 12.22
CA LYS A 212 -11.35 1.11 12.91
C LYS A 212 -12.35 -0.02 12.68
N TRP A 213 -13.38 -0.06 13.51
CA TRP A 213 -14.60 -0.88 13.41
C TRP A 213 -14.42 -2.40 13.51
N VAL A 214 -13.22 -2.92 13.64
CA VAL A 214 -12.97 -4.37 13.53
C VAL A 214 -13.79 -5.19 14.53
N ALA A 215 -13.77 -4.83 15.82
CA ALA A 215 -14.57 -5.56 16.83
C ALA A 215 -16.08 -5.48 16.56
N ALA A 216 -16.59 -4.28 16.24
CA ALA A 216 -18.01 -4.08 15.93
C ALA A 216 -18.43 -4.84 14.68
N PHE A 217 -17.56 -4.89 13.67
CA PHE A 217 -17.77 -5.63 12.43
C PHE A 217 -17.85 -7.14 12.68
N VAL A 218 -16.91 -7.70 13.46
CA VAL A 218 -16.91 -9.12 13.84
C VAL A 218 -18.17 -9.47 14.63
N ASP A 219 -18.56 -8.63 15.59
CA ASP A 219 -19.77 -8.82 16.37
C ASP A 219 -21.04 -8.77 15.50
N TYR A 220 -21.10 -7.83 14.56
CA TYR A 220 -22.20 -7.76 13.59
C TYR A 220 -22.27 -9.02 12.73
N CYS A 221 -21.14 -9.46 12.18
CA CYS A 221 -21.10 -10.69 11.36
C CYS A 221 -21.62 -11.92 12.10
N LYS A 222 -21.24 -12.07 13.37
CA LYS A 222 -21.75 -13.15 14.22
C LYS A 222 -23.26 -13.04 14.49
N ALA A 223 -23.74 -11.84 14.82
CA ALA A 223 -25.14 -11.61 15.16
C ALA A 223 -26.08 -11.83 13.96
N HIS A 224 -25.60 -11.57 12.73
CA HIS A 224 -26.40 -11.63 11.51
C HIS A 224 -26.09 -12.86 10.62
N ASP A 225 -25.27 -13.79 11.09
CA ASP A 225 -24.78 -14.92 10.29
C ASP A 225 -24.24 -14.46 8.93
N ALA A 226 -23.44 -13.38 8.96
CA ALA A 226 -22.78 -12.84 7.79
C ALA A 226 -21.44 -13.53 7.59
N PRO A 227 -21.16 -14.12 6.41
CA PRO A 227 -19.90 -14.79 6.16
C PRO A 227 -18.71 -13.82 6.23
N VAL A 228 -17.65 -14.21 6.94
CA VAL A 228 -16.38 -13.49 6.99
C VAL A 228 -15.24 -14.49 7.10
N ASP A 229 -14.29 -14.45 6.17
CA ASP A 229 -13.15 -15.38 6.12
C ASP A 229 -11.85 -14.69 6.57
N PHE A 230 -11.78 -13.36 6.49
CA PHE A 230 -10.62 -12.57 6.85
C PHE A 230 -11.01 -11.13 7.21
N ILE A 231 -10.16 -10.47 7.97
CA ILE A 231 -10.29 -9.05 8.32
C ILE A 231 -9.36 -8.23 7.44
N THR A 232 -9.84 -7.07 6.96
CA THR A 232 -9.04 -6.07 6.27
C THR A 232 -9.19 -4.70 6.90
N THR A 233 -8.11 -3.93 6.89
CA THR A 233 -8.08 -2.54 7.35
C THR A 233 -6.85 -1.84 6.80
N HIS A 234 -6.74 -0.51 7.05
CA HIS A 234 -5.65 0.35 6.60
C HIS A 234 -4.98 1.05 7.77
N GLN A 235 -3.70 1.42 7.60
CA GLN A 235 -2.95 2.22 8.57
C GLN A 235 -1.81 2.96 7.90
N TYR A 236 -1.77 4.27 8.04
CA TYR A 236 -0.66 5.11 7.58
C TYR A 236 0.08 5.73 8.76
N ALA A 237 1.36 6.08 8.57
CA ALA A 237 2.22 6.52 9.66
C ALA A 237 1.78 7.78 10.40
N GLY A 238 1.02 8.64 9.74
CA GLY A 238 0.46 9.86 10.32
C GLY A 238 -0.88 9.69 11.03
N ASP A 239 -1.46 8.48 10.98
CA ASP A 239 -2.78 8.23 11.52
C ASP A 239 -2.75 8.04 13.05
N PRO A 240 -3.75 8.55 13.79
CA PRO A 240 -3.76 8.42 15.24
C PRO A 240 -4.10 6.99 15.71
N ILE A 241 -3.33 6.44 16.65
CA ILE A 241 -3.65 5.16 17.29
C ILE A 241 -4.88 5.26 18.22
N SER A 242 -5.10 6.40 18.84
CA SER A 242 -6.17 6.59 19.83
C SER A 242 -7.56 6.28 19.28
N GLU A 243 -7.74 6.36 17.97
CA GLU A 243 -9.01 6.07 17.29
C GLU A 243 -9.22 4.57 16.99
N VAL A 244 -8.16 3.77 17.04
CA VAL A 244 -8.24 2.31 16.81
C VAL A 244 -9.11 1.62 17.86
N CYS A 245 -9.18 2.14 19.06
CA CYS A 245 -9.84 1.50 20.20
C CYS A 245 -11.16 2.12 20.61
N ASP A 246 -11.54 3.27 20.10
CA ASP A 246 -12.73 3.98 20.59
C ASP A 246 -13.91 3.84 19.61
N GLN A 247 -14.72 2.79 19.83
CA GLN A 247 -15.91 2.50 19.01
C GLN A 247 -17.03 3.56 19.16
N LYS A 248 -16.94 4.42 20.17
CA LYS A 248 -18.00 5.40 20.45
C LYS A 248 -18.02 6.58 19.48
N ASP A 249 -16.90 6.83 18.81
CA ASP A 249 -16.79 7.91 17.83
C ASP A 249 -17.17 7.48 16.39
N ALA A 250 -17.58 6.23 16.19
CA ALA A 250 -18.01 5.73 14.89
C ALA A 250 -19.22 6.48 14.29
N ASP A 251 -20.04 7.12 15.15
CA ASP A 251 -21.22 7.91 14.73
C ASP A 251 -20.89 9.36 14.34
N HIS A 252 -19.66 9.83 14.59
CA HIS A 252 -19.25 11.22 14.34
C HIS A 252 -18.24 11.33 13.19
N MET A 253 -18.57 10.76 12.04
CA MET A 253 -17.87 11.09 10.82
C MET A 253 -18.20 12.54 10.43
N LYS A 254 -17.23 13.45 10.63
CA LYS A 254 -17.37 14.85 10.23
C LYS A 254 -17.55 14.91 8.73
N ASP A 255 -18.58 15.59 8.28
CA ASP A 255 -18.70 15.88 6.86
C ASP A 255 -17.66 16.95 6.43
N THR A 256 -17.48 17.12 5.12
CA THR A 256 -16.49 18.06 4.58
C THR A 256 -16.74 19.49 5.08
N ALA A 257 -17.99 19.88 5.33
CA ALA A 257 -18.33 21.21 5.83
C ALA A 257 -17.93 21.37 7.31
N GLU A 258 -18.07 20.32 8.13
CA GLU A 258 -17.63 20.31 9.53
C GLU A 258 -16.10 20.37 9.62
N ILE A 259 -15.39 19.58 8.78
CA ILE A 259 -13.93 19.62 8.66
C ILE A 259 -13.46 21.03 8.24
N GLN A 260 -14.07 21.61 7.20
CA GLN A 260 -13.75 22.97 6.75
C GLN A 260 -14.03 24.04 7.81
N ALA A 261 -15.11 23.90 8.58
CA ALA A 261 -15.46 24.80 9.65
C ALA A 261 -14.49 24.72 10.85
N GLU A 262 -14.00 23.54 11.15
CA GLU A 262 -13.04 23.28 12.23
C GLU A 262 -11.66 23.83 11.89
N TYR A 263 -11.14 23.54 10.71
CA TYR A 263 -9.81 23.98 10.28
C TYR A 263 -9.75 25.44 9.85
N LYS A 264 -10.88 26.14 9.67
CA LYS A 264 -10.95 27.56 9.26
C LYS A 264 -9.93 27.93 8.19
N VAL A 265 -9.84 27.12 7.15
CA VAL A 265 -8.86 27.31 6.08
C VAL A 265 -9.17 28.63 5.35
N ASP A 266 -8.31 29.63 5.53
CA ASP A 266 -8.35 30.84 4.71
C ASP A 266 -7.66 30.55 3.38
N PHE A 267 -8.42 30.13 2.39
CA PHE A 267 -7.92 29.86 1.04
C PHE A 267 -7.19 31.05 0.42
N THR A 268 -7.53 32.28 0.80
CA THR A 268 -6.84 33.48 0.29
C THR A 268 -5.40 33.54 0.81
N GLN A 269 -5.19 33.19 2.08
CA GLN A 269 -3.85 33.10 2.66
C GLN A 269 -3.10 31.84 2.17
N LEU A 270 -3.81 30.73 2.06
CA LEU A 270 -3.24 29.46 1.62
C LEU A 270 -2.65 29.57 0.20
N PHE A 271 -3.33 30.30 -0.68
CA PHE A 271 -2.88 30.51 -2.07
C PHE A 271 -2.11 31.82 -2.29
N ALA A 272 -1.83 32.58 -1.22
CA ALA A 272 -1.08 33.83 -1.35
C ALA A 272 0.31 33.56 -1.95
N GLY A 273 0.63 34.29 -3.03
CA GLY A 273 1.91 34.20 -3.73
C GLY A 273 2.04 33.05 -4.74
N LEU A 274 1.02 32.18 -4.90
CA LEU A 274 0.95 31.27 -6.04
C LEU A 274 0.39 32.00 -7.27
N LYS A 275 0.88 31.63 -8.45
CA LYS A 275 0.43 32.13 -9.72
C LYS A 275 -0.20 31.00 -10.53
N PRO A 276 -1.13 31.30 -11.46
CA PRO A 276 -1.74 30.28 -12.31
C PRO A 276 -0.70 29.42 -13.07
N GLU A 277 0.41 30.01 -13.47
CA GLU A 277 1.51 29.33 -14.17
C GLU A 277 2.34 28.39 -13.30
N ASP A 278 2.23 28.46 -11.98
CA ASP A 278 2.93 27.55 -11.06
C ASP A 278 2.31 26.12 -11.05
N GLY A 279 1.13 25.95 -11.67
CA GLY A 279 0.44 24.66 -11.73
C GLY A 279 -0.28 24.27 -10.44
N LEU A 280 -0.72 23.02 -10.37
CA LEU A 280 -1.52 22.51 -9.25
C LEU A 280 -0.68 21.88 -8.13
N LEU A 281 0.49 21.35 -8.42
CA LEU A 281 1.30 20.65 -7.42
C LEU A 281 1.75 21.53 -6.25
N PRO A 282 2.24 22.78 -6.45
CA PRO A 282 2.51 23.71 -5.35
C PRO A 282 1.28 24.04 -4.51
N MET A 283 0.10 24.11 -5.14
CA MET A 283 -1.17 24.30 -4.45
C MET A 283 -1.48 23.08 -3.58
N PHE A 284 -1.36 21.88 -4.14
CA PHE A 284 -1.58 20.62 -3.40
C PHE A 284 -0.68 20.53 -2.17
N ARG A 285 0.61 20.78 -2.32
CA ARG A 285 1.60 20.76 -1.23
C ARG A 285 1.31 21.75 -0.09
N ARG A 286 0.54 22.82 -0.38
CA ARG A 286 0.09 23.77 0.65
C ARG A 286 -1.23 23.37 1.29
N THR A 287 -2.12 22.73 0.56
CA THR A 287 -3.44 22.30 1.07
C THR A 287 -3.37 21.01 1.87
N MET A 288 -2.42 20.16 1.54
CA MET A 288 -2.14 18.91 2.24
C MET A 288 -0.76 19.03 2.90
N PRO A 289 -0.68 19.56 4.13
CA PRO A 289 0.58 19.61 4.84
C PRO A 289 1.16 18.19 4.90
N ASP A 290 2.45 18.12 4.64
CA ASP A 290 3.21 16.89 4.77
C ASP A 290 3.12 16.43 6.24
N ASN A 291 2.19 15.53 6.55
CA ASN A 291 2.00 14.97 7.89
C ASN A 291 3.27 14.30 8.41
N THR A 292 4.24 14.15 7.54
CA THR A 292 5.59 13.71 7.83
C THR A 292 6.43 14.76 8.55
N GLU A 293 5.94 15.98 8.74
CA GLU A 293 6.59 17.05 9.52
C GLU A 293 6.17 17.05 11.00
N THR A 294 5.22 16.20 11.42
CA THR A 294 4.82 16.13 12.81
C THR A 294 5.90 15.45 13.66
N ASP A 295 6.21 16.05 14.81
CA ASP A 295 7.28 15.60 15.72
C ASP A 295 7.01 14.22 16.38
N ASP A 296 5.81 13.65 16.20
CA ASP A 296 5.31 12.50 16.96
C ASP A 296 5.05 11.26 16.10
N LEU A 297 5.80 11.04 15.02
CA LEU A 297 5.67 9.80 14.25
C LEU A 297 6.01 8.58 15.11
N ASN A 298 4.97 7.84 15.45
CA ASN A 298 5.13 6.53 16.07
C ASN A 298 5.62 5.53 15.01
N ARG A 299 6.93 5.23 15.04
CA ARG A 299 7.53 4.25 14.12
C ARG A 299 7.01 2.82 14.31
N ASP A 300 6.38 2.54 15.45
CA ASP A 300 5.79 1.23 15.77
C ASP A 300 4.28 1.20 15.49
N LEU A 301 3.72 2.25 14.92
CA LEU A 301 2.29 2.42 14.70
C LEU A 301 1.64 1.21 14.01
N LEU A 302 2.22 0.75 12.91
CA LEU A 302 1.68 -0.40 12.17
C LEU A 302 1.66 -1.67 13.04
N ARG A 303 2.71 -1.92 13.83
CA ARG A 303 2.77 -3.04 14.76
C ARG A 303 1.70 -2.92 15.85
N ASP A 304 1.63 -1.76 16.49
CA ASP A 304 0.75 -1.53 17.63
C ASP A 304 -0.72 -1.61 17.20
N ALA A 305 -1.05 -1.05 16.03
CA ALA A 305 -2.37 -1.19 15.41
C ALA A 305 -2.69 -2.65 15.04
N ALA A 306 -1.74 -3.34 14.39
CA ALA A 306 -1.94 -4.73 13.97
C ALA A 306 -2.12 -5.68 15.15
N GLU A 307 -1.37 -5.50 16.24
CA GLU A 307 -1.54 -6.27 17.47
C GLU A 307 -2.95 -6.08 18.08
N GLN A 308 -3.48 -4.85 18.04
CA GLN A 308 -4.82 -4.57 18.53
C GLN A 308 -5.90 -5.16 17.62
N VAL A 309 -5.75 -4.99 16.31
CA VAL A 309 -6.68 -5.56 15.31
C VAL A 309 -6.70 -7.08 15.42
N GLN A 310 -5.56 -7.74 15.59
CA GLN A 310 -5.50 -9.18 15.79
C GLN A 310 -6.30 -9.64 17.01
N LYS A 311 -6.24 -8.89 18.12
CA LYS A 311 -7.05 -9.17 19.33
C LYS A 311 -8.55 -9.01 19.07
N GLN A 312 -8.95 -8.09 18.19
CA GLN A 312 -10.35 -7.82 17.83
C GLN A 312 -10.89 -8.76 16.76
N ALA A 313 -10.02 -9.38 15.98
CA ALA A 313 -10.37 -10.21 14.83
C ALA A 313 -10.95 -11.59 15.17
N ASP A 314 -11.01 -11.95 16.45
CA ASP A 314 -11.56 -13.24 16.95
C ASP A 314 -10.95 -14.49 16.26
N GLY A 315 -9.66 -14.46 16.01
CA GLY A 315 -8.91 -15.54 15.36
C GLY A 315 -8.98 -15.58 13.83
N LEU A 316 -9.66 -14.63 13.20
CA LEU A 316 -9.61 -14.47 11.75
C LEU A 316 -8.24 -13.89 11.32
N PRO A 317 -7.71 -14.29 10.14
CA PRO A 317 -6.48 -13.73 9.61
C PRO A 317 -6.66 -12.24 9.28
N VAL A 318 -5.64 -11.43 9.58
CA VAL A 318 -5.66 -9.97 9.44
C VAL A 318 -4.79 -9.56 8.25
N TYR A 319 -5.36 -8.77 7.35
CA TYR A 319 -4.69 -8.20 6.20
C TYR A 319 -4.74 -6.66 6.25
N TYR A 320 -3.61 -6.02 6.10
CA TYR A 320 -3.53 -4.58 5.89
C TYR A 320 -3.57 -4.29 4.39
N THR A 321 -4.75 -4.00 3.85
CA THR A 321 -4.97 -3.83 2.41
C THR A 321 -4.54 -2.48 1.88
N GLU A 322 -4.21 -1.55 2.77
CA GLU A 322 -3.42 -0.35 2.49
C GLU A 322 -2.55 0.01 3.71
N TRP A 323 -1.30 0.35 3.44
CA TRP A 323 -0.40 0.97 4.41
C TRP A 323 0.79 1.61 3.70
N ASN A 324 1.38 2.64 4.31
CA ASN A 324 2.60 3.30 3.84
C ASN A 324 3.13 4.21 4.95
N GLY A 325 4.36 4.67 4.83
CA GLY A 325 4.99 5.67 5.68
C GLY A 325 4.37 7.08 5.58
N CYS A 326 3.53 7.36 4.59
CA CYS A 326 2.92 8.66 4.41
C CYS A 326 1.55 8.56 3.73
N ALA A 327 0.52 9.15 4.35
CA ALA A 327 -0.84 9.23 3.80
C ALA A 327 -1.04 10.43 2.84
N THR A 328 -0.05 11.30 2.68
CA THR A 328 -0.20 12.56 1.94
C THR A 328 0.33 12.44 0.53
N PHE A 329 -0.55 12.57 -0.47
CA PHE A 329 -0.15 12.68 -1.87
C PHE A 329 0.58 14.01 -2.11
N GLY A 330 1.62 13.98 -2.93
CA GLY A 330 2.45 15.15 -3.21
C GLY A 330 3.52 15.44 -2.15
N ALA A 331 3.61 14.63 -1.10
CA ALA A 331 4.65 14.76 -0.09
C ALA A 331 6.03 14.41 -0.67
N ARG A 332 6.97 15.35 -0.59
CA ARG A 332 8.32 15.15 -1.16
C ARG A 332 9.05 13.92 -0.59
N GLY A 333 8.70 13.53 0.62
CA GLY A 333 9.26 12.34 1.27
C GLY A 333 8.98 11.03 0.55
N ASN A 334 7.87 10.94 -0.20
CA ASN A 334 7.45 9.74 -0.92
C ASN A 334 8.45 9.32 -2.02
N ASP A 335 9.18 10.27 -2.58
CA ASP A 335 10.19 10.01 -3.62
C ASP A 335 11.59 9.71 -3.05
N THR A 336 11.72 9.59 -1.72
CA THR A 336 13.03 9.51 -1.05
C THR A 336 13.19 8.24 -0.22
N ARG A 337 14.43 7.98 0.24
CA ARG A 337 14.76 6.88 1.15
C ARG A 337 14.09 6.95 2.52
N LYS A 338 13.44 8.01 2.84
CA LYS A 338 12.67 8.28 4.02
C LYS A 338 11.55 7.26 4.25
N VAL A 339 10.68 7.12 3.24
CA VAL A 339 9.62 6.11 3.23
C VAL A 339 10.25 4.72 3.22
N ALA A 340 11.35 4.50 2.50
CA ALA A 340 12.04 3.21 2.48
C ALA A 340 12.52 2.75 3.86
N ALA A 341 13.14 3.64 4.63
CA ALA A 341 13.62 3.32 5.98
C ALA A 341 12.45 3.06 6.95
N TYR A 342 11.36 3.82 6.82
CA TYR A 342 10.17 3.63 7.64
C TYR A 342 9.48 2.30 7.31
N ASP A 343 9.14 2.06 6.05
CA ASP A 343 8.32 0.92 5.63
C ASP A 343 9.03 -0.41 5.86
N VAL A 344 10.34 -0.48 5.57
CA VAL A 344 11.14 -1.69 5.86
C VAL A 344 11.13 -2.01 7.36
N ARG A 345 11.29 -1.01 8.22
CA ARG A 345 11.25 -1.23 9.66
C ARG A 345 9.84 -1.56 10.15
N ALA A 346 8.81 -0.86 9.63
CA ALA A 346 7.40 -1.12 9.96
C ALA A 346 7.01 -2.55 9.60
N ALA A 347 7.37 -3.01 8.39
CA ALA A 347 7.15 -4.38 7.94
C ALA A 347 7.81 -5.41 8.89
N LEU A 348 9.06 -5.19 9.29
CA LEU A 348 9.78 -6.07 10.20
C LEU A 348 9.17 -6.09 11.61
N SER A 349 8.63 -4.97 12.08
CA SER A 349 8.04 -4.88 13.43
C SER A 349 6.64 -5.47 13.52
N ALA A 350 5.87 -5.45 12.42
CA ALA A 350 4.50 -5.93 12.35
C ALA A 350 4.36 -7.40 11.90
N GLU A 351 5.47 -8.04 11.53
CA GLU A 351 5.53 -9.39 10.91
C GLU A 351 4.68 -10.46 11.61
N ASP A 352 4.63 -10.41 12.94
CA ASP A 352 3.94 -11.44 13.75
C ASP A 352 2.42 -11.22 13.87
N PHE A 353 1.91 -10.08 13.42
CA PHE A 353 0.51 -9.68 13.60
C PHE A 353 -0.28 -9.59 12.30
N ILE A 354 0.38 -9.66 11.16
CA ILE A 354 -0.20 -9.47 9.82
C ILE A 354 -0.03 -10.73 8.98
N GLU A 355 -1.13 -11.30 8.47
CA GLU A 355 -1.10 -12.46 7.56
C GLU A 355 -0.62 -12.08 6.16
N GLY A 356 -1.03 -10.92 5.66
CA GLY A 356 -0.59 -10.36 4.40
C GLY A 356 -0.86 -8.87 4.34
N SER A 357 -0.11 -8.15 3.52
CA SER A 357 -0.35 -6.72 3.39
C SER A 357 -0.16 -6.20 1.97
N SER A 358 -0.65 -5.00 1.75
CA SER A 358 -0.65 -4.30 0.46
C SER A 358 -0.13 -2.89 0.67
N ILE A 359 1.09 -2.63 0.23
CA ILE A 359 1.67 -1.28 0.26
C ILE A 359 0.90 -0.38 -0.71
N TRP A 360 0.56 0.82 -0.28
CA TRP A 360 -0.10 1.82 -1.11
C TRP A 360 0.91 2.82 -1.69
N CYS A 361 1.22 2.81 -2.97
CA CYS A 361 0.79 1.86 -4.00
C CYS A 361 1.99 1.49 -4.89
N PHE A 362 1.78 0.72 -5.98
CA PHE A 362 2.92 0.25 -6.77
C PHE A 362 3.42 1.28 -7.79
N SER A 363 2.57 2.19 -8.28
CA SER A 363 2.89 3.07 -9.42
C SER A 363 2.34 4.48 -9.22
N ASP A 364 3.08 5.46 -9.73
CA ASP A 364 2.58 6.84 -9.86
C ASP A 364 1.64 7.02 -11.07
N ILE A 365 1.36 5.97 -11.83
CA ILE A 365 0.17 5.88 -12.68
C ILE A 365 -1.03 5.63 -11.78
N PHE A 366 -1.62 6.69 -11.25
CA PHE A 366 -2.47 6.62 -10.08
C PHE A 366 -3.92 7.08 -10.33
N GLU A 367 -4.13 8.20 -11.00
CA GLU A 367 -5.41 8.79 -11.45
C GLU A 367 -6.53 8.92 -10.40
N GLU A 368 -6.23 8.90 -9.12
CA GLU A 368 -7.20 9.33 -8.09
C GLU A 368 -7.28 10.84 -7.99
N LEU A 369 -6.17 11.49 -8.27
CA LEU A 369 -6.02 12.92 -8.36
C LEU A 369 -5.62 13.30 -9.79
N HIS A 370 -5.32 14.58 -10.00
CA HIS A 370 -4.81 15.06 -11.29
C HIS A 370 -3.43 14.42 -11.58
N PRO A 371 -3.17 13.89 -12.78
CA PRO A 371 -1.83 13.47 -13.15
C PRO A 371 -0.92 14.71 -13.25
N PHE A 372 0.17 14.72 -12.47
CA PHE A 372 1.14 15.81 -12.48
C PHE A 372 2.20 15.57 -13.56
N PRO A 373 2.72 16.64 -14.21
CA PRO A 373 3.74 16.48 -15.26
C PRO A 373 5.11 16.11 -14.70
N GLU A 374 5.41 16.49 -13.44
CA GLU A 374 6.69 16.22 -12.82
C GLU A 374 6.87 14.72 -12.54
N GLU A 375 8.02 14.17 -12.88
CA GLU A 375 8.34 12.76 -12.64
C GLU A 375 8.33 12.40 -11.16
N PHE A 376 8.93 13.26 -10.32
CA PHE A 376 9.00 13.08 -8.87
C PHE A 376 8.09 14.09 -8.17
N HIS A 377 6.81 13.87 -8.26
CA HIS A 377 5.79 14.76 -7.71
C HIS A 377 5.35 14.42 -6.27
N GLY A 378 5.94 13.37 -5.66
CA GLY A 378 5.55 12.91 -4.32
C GLY A 378 4.38 11.94 -4.35
N GLY A 379 4.19 11.21 -5.42
CA GLY A 379 3.21 10.11 -5.52
C GLY A 379 3.59 8.92 -4.64
N TYR A 380 2.63 8.06 -4.36
CA TYR A 380 2.80 6.88 -3.49
C TYR A 380 3.53 5.72 -4.16
N GLY A 381 3.74 5.78 -5.47
CA GLY A 381 4.26 4.66 -6.25
C GLY A 381 5.61 4.13 -5.76
N LEU A 382 5.78 2.81 -5.80
CA LEU A 382 7.11 2.17 -5.71
C LEU A 382 7.95 2.52 -6.93
N VAL A 383 7.28 2.75 -8.07
CA VAL A 383 7.88 3.27 -9.31
C VAL A 383 7.16 4.53 -9.75
N THR A 384 7.90 5.40 -10.45
CA THR A 384 7.35 6.63 -11.04
C THR A 384 6.45 6.32 -12.24
N GLN A 385 5.81 7.36 -12.82
CA GLN A 385 4.96 7.15 -14.01
C GLN A 385 5.71 6.58 -15.24
N HIS A 386 7.02 6.74 -15.33
CA HIS A 386 7.86 6.10 -16.36
C HIS A 386 8.53 4.79 -15.89
N GLY A 387 8.14 4.24 -14.73
CA GLY A 387 8.66 2.97 -14.23
C GLY A 387 10.04 3.05 -13.57
N ILE A 388 10.51 4.25 -13.22
CA ILE A 388 11.77 4.43 -12.48
C ILE A 388 11.58 3.96 -11.04
N ALA A 389 12.40 3.02 -10.60
CA ALA A 389 12.34 2.47 -9.25
C ALA A 389 12.73 3.52 -8.19
N LYS A 390 11.84 3.79 -7.24
CA LYS A 390 12.11 4.66 -6.09
C LYS A 390 12.88 3.92 -4.99
N PRO A 391 13.44 4.61 -3.98
CA PRO A 391 14.23 3.97 -2.91
C PRO A 391 13.50 2.84 -2.20
N LEU A 392 12.19 2.96 -1.95
CA LEU A 392 11.39 1.90 -1.31
C LEU A 392 11.33 0.62 -2.16
N PHE A 393 11.21 0.73 -3.50
CA PHE A 393 11.28 -0.43 -4.40
C PHE A 393 12.57 -1.21 -4.19
N HIS A 394 13.72 -0.51 -4.19
CA HIS A 394 15.02 -1.14 -4.00
C HIS A 394 15.15 -1.78 -2.61
N ALA A 395 14.65 -1.12 -1.57
CA ALA A 395 14.68 -1.63 -0.20
C ALA A 395 13.86 -2.93 -0.06
N LEU A 396 12.66 -2.98 -0.62
CA LEU A 396 11.80 -4.17 -0.61
C LEU A 396 12.40 -5.32 -1.44
N ARG A 397 13.03 -5.01 -2.58
CA ARG A 397 13.76 -6.00 -3.39
C ARG A 397 14.88 -6.65 -2.59
N LEU A 398 15.73 -5.84 -1.95
CA LEU A 398 16.84 -6.33 -1.14
C LEU A 398 16.36 -7.11 0.09
N LEU A 399 15.30 -6.63 0.75
CA LEU A 399 14.68 -7.31 1.89
C LEU A 399 14.04 -8.64 1.47
N GLY A 400 13.37 -8.69 0.33
CA GLY A 400 12.80 -9.90 -0.25
C GLY A 400 13.85 -10.98 -0.52
N GLN A 401 15.07 -10.57 -0.88
CA GLN A 401 16.21 -11.43 -1.16
C GLN A 401 17.09 -11.74 0.07
N ALA A 402 16.78 -11.17 1.26
CA ALA A 402 17.66 -11.25 2.42
C ALA A 402 17.80 -12.68 2.97
N GLY A 403 16.78 -13.50 2.85
CA GLY A 403 16.78 -14.90 3.30
C GLY A 403 15.38 -15.39 3.64
N ASP A 404 15.30 -16.65 4.10
CA ASP A 404 14.02 -17.32 4.42
C ASP A 404 13.75 -17.42 5.92
N LYS A 405 14.77 -17.13 6.72
CA LYS A 405 14.73 -17.17 8.18
C LYS A 405 15.23 -15.85 8.74
N ARG A 406 14.48 -15.28 9.66
CA ARG A 406 14.87 -14.08 10.41
C ARG A 406 15.45 -14.50 11.76
N LEU A 407 16.60 -13.93 12.13
CA LEU A 407 17.21 -14.15 13.43
C LEU A 407 16.46 -13.30 14.49
N GLU A 408 16.23 -13.91 15.66
CA GLU A 408 15.66 -13.22 16.81
C GLU A 408 16.77 -12.46 17.54
N LEU A 409 16.78 -11.15 17.39
CA LEU A 409 17.73 -10.22 18.00
C LEU A 409 16.97 -9.25 18.90
N PRO A 410 16.75 -9.60 20.19
CA PRO A 410 15.97 -8.77 21.10
C PRO A 410 16.52 -7.34 21.20
N GLY A 411 15.63 -6.35 21.09
CA GLY A 411 15.97 -4.94 21.18
C GLY A 411 16.68 -4.35 19.95
N ALA A 412 16.98 -5.14 18.92
CA ALA A 412 17.73 -4.67 17.77
C ALA A 412 16.92 -3.71 16.86
N LEU A 413 15.58 -3.66 17.00
CA LEU A 413 14.72 -2.70 16.30
C LEU A 413 14.34 -1.47 17.15
N ASP A 414 14.69 -1.41 18.44
CA ASP A 414 14.13 -0.41 19.37
C ASP A 414 14.81 0.96 19.28
N GLY A 415 16.03 1.02 18.78
CA GLY A 415 16.82 2.26 18.67
C GLY A 415 16.56 3.08 17.41
N GLU A 416 17.14 4.29 17.33
CA GLU A 416 17.20 5.09 16.12
C GLU A 416 17.88 4.32 14.98
N VAL A 417 18.93 3.55 15.31
CA VAL A 417 19.53 2.56 14.42
C VAL A 417 18.91 1.22 14.73
N SER A 418 18.27 0.63 13.74
CA SER A 418 17.65 -0.69 13.79
C SER A 418 18.48 -1.69 12.99
N VAL A 419 18.60 -2.93 13.50
CA VAL A 419 19.32 -4.02 12.84
C VAL A 419 18.43 -5.27 12.77
N ALA A 420 18.40 -5.91 11.60
CA ALA A 420 17.78 -7.21 11.40
C ALA A 420 18.74 -8.13 10.66
N ALA A 421 18.70 -9.44 10.93
CA ALA A 421 19.57 -10.41 10.28
C ALA A 421 18.75 -11.61 9.78
N PHE A 422 19.18 -12.15 8.64
CA PHE A 422 18.45 -13.17 7.91
C PHE A 422 19.41 -14.25 7.41
N ARG A 423 18.95 -15.51 7.43
CA ARG A 423 19.65 -16.64 6.82
C ARG A 423 18.85 -17.19 5.66
N ASP A 424 19.56 -17.65 4.63
CA ASP A 424 18.94 -18.46 3.60
C ASP A 424 18.57 -19.85 4.13
N ALA A 425 17.79 -20.62 3.37
CA ALA A 425 17.32 -21.93 3.78
C ALA A 425 18.48 -22.92 4.04
N ALA A 426 19.57 -22.80 3.27
CA ALA A 426 20.75 -23.66 3.32
C ALA A 426 21.80 -23.25 4.36
N ASP A 427 21.60 -22.11 5.03
CA ASP A 427 22.56 -21.47 5.96
C ASP A 427 23.94 -21.19 5.32
N THR A 428 23.95 -20.89 4.03
CA THR A 428 25.17 -20.54 3.28
C THR A 428 25.37 -19.03 3.18
N GLN A 429 24.31 -18.26 3.40
CA GLN A 429 24.31 -16.81 3.35
C GLN A 429 23.65 -16.23 4.61
N LEU A 430 24.27 -15.19 5.14
CA LEU A 430 23.67 -14.30 6.15
C LEU A 430 23.58 -12.90 5.54
N THR A 431 22.39 -12.29 5.62
CA THR A 431 22.19 -10.89 5.25
C THR A 431 21.85 -10.10 6.50
N VAL A 432 22.51 -8.96 6.69
CA VAL A 432 22.23 -8.03 7.79
C VAL A 432 21.77 -6.72 7.21
N LEU A 433 20.59 -6.28 7.61
CA LEU A 433 20.08 -4.93 7.37
C LEU A 433 20.41 -4.06 8.56
N ALA A 434 20.96 -2.88 8.31
CA ALA A 434 21.07 -1.80 9.28
C ALA A 434 20.44 -0.54 8.68
N THR A 435 19.57 0.13 9.43
CA THR A 435 18.94 1.39 9.00
C THR A 435 18.90 2.37 10.15
N LYS A 436 19.06 3.67 9.84
CA LYS A 436 18.91 4.76 10.79
C LYS A 436 17.66 5.55 10.43
N GLN A 437 16.59 5.33 11.16
CA GLN A 437 15.35 6.05 10.95
C GLN A 437 15.29 7.32 11.80
N ASN A 438 14.92 8.45 11.19
CA ASN A 438 14.58 9.63 11.95
C ASN A 438 13.17 9.49 12.52
N LEU A 439 13.06 9.70 13.84
CA LEU A 439 11.80 9.58 14.58
C LEU A 439 11.00 10.89 14.63
N HIS A 440 11.66 12.02 14.41
CA HIS A 440 11.10 13.32 14.71
C HIS A 440 10.82 14.20 13.50
N HIS A 441 11.48 13.96 12.36
CA HIS A 441 11.32 14.81 11.19
C HIS A 441 11.36 14.00 9.92
N PHE A 442 10.26 13.85 9.28
CA PHE A 442 10.23 13.42 7.91
C PHE A 442 10.77 14.52 6.96
N ALA A 443 10.72 15.76 7.32
CA ALA A 443 11.23 16.86 6.50
C ALA A 443 12.73 17.08 6.70
N GLY A 444 13.54 16.27 6.06
CA GLY A 444 14.84 16.70 5.53
C GLY A 444 15.95 17.20 6.48
N GLN A 445 15.85 17.11 7.80
CA GLN A 445 16.98 17.42 8.65
C GLN A 445 17.94 16.23 8.72
N SER A 446 19.06 16.35 8.03
CA SER A 446 20.17 15.42 8.16
C SER A 446 20.72 15.44 9.59
N THR A 447 20.65 14.33 10.30
CA THR A 447 21.37 14.16 11.55
C THR A 447 22.82 13.76 11.28
N PRO A 448 23.76 14.00 12.21
CA PRO A 448 25.14 13.57 12.04
C PRO A 448 25.24 12.06 11.75
N ALA A 449 26.23 11.68 10.95
CA ALA A 449 26.51 10.28 10.69
C ALA A 449 26.75 9.50 12.00
N THR A 450 26.11 8.33 12.10
CA THR A 450 26.27 7.43 13.23
C THR A 450 27.14 6.26 12.81
N PRO A 451 28.34 6.09 13.39
CA PRO A 451 29.15 4.89 13.18
C PRO A 451 28.45 3.65 13.71
N VAL A 452 28.32 2.64 12.86
CA VAL A 452 27.68 1.35 13.16
C VAL A 452 28.70 0.24 12.94
N GLU A 453 28.89 -0.57 13.97
CA GLU A 453 29.73 -1.76 13.96
C GLU A 453 28.84 -3.01 14.07
N ILE A 454 28.87 -3.85 13.05
CA ILE A 454 28.17 -5.13 13.02
C ILE A 454 29.20 -6.23 13.26
N GLU A 455 29.11 -6.89 14.41
CA GLU A 455 29.92 -8.06 14.76
C GLU A 455 29.08 -9.32 14.55
N VAL A 456 29.58 -10.26 13.76
CA VAL A 456 28.91 -11.54 13.49
C VAL A 456 29.83 -12.68 13.94
N GLU A 457 29.34 -13.56 14.80
CA GLU A 457 30.04 -14.77 15.18
C GLU A 457 29.92 -15.82 14.07
N LEU A 458 31.03 -16.32 13.58
CA LEU A 458 31.11 -17.30 12.51
C LEU A 458 32.12 -18.41 12.85
N ASP A 459 31.81 -19.67 12.52
CA ASP A 459 32.71 -20.82 12.73
C ASP A 459 33.94 -20.78 11.82
N ALA A 460 33.85 -20.07 10.69
CA ALA A 460 34.93 -19.94 9.72
C ALA A 460 34.95 -18.55 9.07
N LYS A 461 36.11 -18.19 8.50
CA LYS A 461 36.22 -16.95 7.72
C LYS A 461 35.28 -17.00 6.51
N PRO A 462 34.47 -15.97 6.26
CA PRO A 462 33.52 -15.95 5.13
C PRO A 462 34.27 -15.94 3.79
N GLN A 463 33.61 -16.49 2.76
CA GLN A 463 34.11 -16.47 1.38
C GLN A 463 34.05 -15.05 0.79
N SER A 464 32.98 -14.32 1.10
CA SER A 464 32.83 -12.93 0.68
C SER A 464 31.96 -12.12 1.64
N VAL A 465 32.23 -10.81 1.69
CA VAL A 465 31.39 -9.83 2.38
C VAL A 465 31.13 -8.70 1.40
N GLN A 466 29.87 -8.39 1.22
CA GLN A 466 29.40 -7.37 0.29
C GLN A 466 28.47 -6.39 1.00
N LEU A 467 28.42 -5.17 0.54
CA LEU A 467 27.54 -4.10 1.04
C LEU A 467 26.76 -3.50 -0.13
N CYS A 468 25.46 -3.36 0.05
CA CYS A 468 24.57 -2.57 -0.80
C CYS A 468 23.96 -1.47 0.03
N ARG A 469 23.89 -0.25 -0.51
CA ARG A 469 23.38 0.92 0.19
C ARG A 469 22.20 1.54 -0.54
N ILE A 470 21.29 2.11 0.24
CA ILE A 470 20.31 3.09 -0.21
C ILE A 470 20.56 4.32 0.66
N ASP A 471 21.15 5.34 0.06
CA ASP A 471 21.59 6.56 0.75
C ASP A 471 21.52 7.77 -0.19
N GLU A 472 22.18 8.86 0.13
CA GLU A 472 22.17 10.08 -0.71
C GLU A 472 22.77 9.85 -2.10
N GLU A 473 23.74 8.93 -2.21
CA GLU A 473 24.50 8.67 -3.44
C GLU A 473 24.04 7.43 -4.20
N HIS A 474 23.33 6.49 -3.52
CA HIS A 474 22.96 5.20 -4.07
C HIS A 474 21.44 4.97 -3.96
N GLY A 475 20.81 4.51 -5.04
CA GLY A 475 19.38 4.26 -5.07
C GLY A 475 18.55 5.55 -4.93
N ASN A 476 19.06 6.68 -5.42
CA ASN A 476 18.42 7.98 -5.33
C ASN A 476 18.11 8.55 -6.74
N PRO A 477 17.04 8.07 -7.39
CA PRO A 477 16.67 8.53 -8.74
C PRO A 477 16.27 10.00 -8.78
N LEU A 478 15.69 10.54 -7.70
CA LEU A 478 15.35 11.96 -7.57
C LEU A 478 16.57 12.83 -7.77
N LYS A 479 17.72 12.48 -7.17
CA LYS A 479 18.98 13.22 -7.32
C LYS A 479 19.47 13.22 -8.77
N CYS A 480 19.35 12.07 -9.46
CA CYS A 480 19.74 11.97 -10.87
C CYS A 480 18.87 12.87 -11.74
N TRP A 481 17.54 12.87 -11.53
CA TRP A 481 16.60 13.72 -12.23
C TRP A 481 16.86 15.22 -11.98
N GLN A 482 17.14 15.59 -10.73
CA GLN A 482 17.50 16.96 -10.35
C GLN A 482 18.79 17.42 -11.02
N ALA A 483 19.78 16.56 -11.12
CA ALA A 483 21.04 16.86 -11.81
C ALA A 483 20.85 17.11 -13.32
N MET A 484 19.77 16.61 -13.92
CA MET A 484 19.38 16.87 -15.32
C MET A 484 18.62 18.20 -15.49
N GLY A 485 18.33 18.93 -14.41
CA GLY A 485 17.53 20.16 -14.42
C GLY A 485 16.03 19.95 -14.32
N GLU A 486 15.60 18.85 -13.73
CA GLU A 486 14.20 18.54 -13.42
C GLU A 486 13.27 18.58 -14.68
N PRO A 487 13.59 17.84 -15.76
CA PRO A 487 12.78 17.89 -16.98
C PRO A 487 11.36 17.33 -16.71
N GLU A 488 10.31 18.08 -17.09
CA GLU A 488 8.92 17.61 -17.05
C GLU A 488 8.70 16.50 -18.08
N ASP A 489 9.13 16.71 -19.31
CA ASP A 489 8.97 15.77 -20.43
C ASP A 489 10.28 15.00 -20.66
N MET A 490 10.48 13.91 -19.94
CA MET A 490 11.68 13.09 -20.09
C MET A 490 11.65 12.28 -21.40
N THR A 491 12.74 12.35 -22.15
CA THR A 491 12.97 11.44 -23.26
C THR A 491 13.24 10.01 -22.75
N PRO A 492 12.97 8.96 -23.55
CA PRO A 492 13.33 7.59 -23.16
C PRO A 492 14.79 7.40 -22.77
N ALA A 493 15.70 8.17 -23.38
CA ALA A 493 17.12 8.13 -23.03
C ALA A 493 17.42 8.74 -21.65
N GLN A 494 16.72 9.80 -21.28
CA GLN A 494 16.83 10.38 -19.92
C GLN A 494 16.24 9.47 -18.86
N VAL A 495 15.09 8.84 -19.14
CA VAL A 495 14.51 7.82 -18.24
C VAL A 495 15.51 6.68 -18.01
N GLN A 496 16.09 6.14 -19.10
CA GLN A 496 17.08 5.06 -18.99
C GLN A 496 18.33 5.51 -18.23
N GLN A 497 18.79 6.74 -18.44
CA GLN A 497 19.92 7.29 -17.68
C GLN A 497 19.64 7.35 -16.18
N VAL A 498 18.44 7.80 -15.75
CA VAL A 498 18.07 7.81 -14.34
C VAL A 498 18.03 6.40 -13.76
N ILE A 499 17.48 5.44 -14.51
CA ILE A 499 17.43 4.03 -14.10
C ILE A 499 18.87 3.49 -13.90
N ASP A 500 19.76 3.72 -14.86
CA ASP A 500 21.14 3.21 -14.80
C ASP A 500 21.95 3.85 -13.66
N GLU A 501 21.83 5.16 -13.47
CA GLU A 501 22.56 5.91 -12.45
C GLU A 501 22.04 5.67 -11.01
N SER A 502 20.76 5.32 -10.85
CA SER A 502 20.15 5.02 -9.56
C SER A 502 20.10 3.52 -9.21
N ALA A 503 20.64 2.67 -10.06
CA ALA A 503 20.70 1.24 -9.78
C ALA A 503 21.46 0.93 -8.49
N VAL A 504 21.01 -0.09 -7.75
CA VAL A 504 21.65 -0.54 -6.52
C VAL A 504 22.11 -1.99 -6.64
N ASP A 505 23.39 -2.20 -6.36
CA ASP A 505 24.04 -3.50 -6.40
C ASP A 505 24.95 -3.73 -5.20
N TYR A 506 25.26 -4.99 -4.92
CA TYR A 506 26.21 -5.38 -3.91
C TYR A 506 27.66 -5.19 -4.39
N ALA A 507 28.44 -4.43 -3.65
CA ALA A 507 29.88 -4.27 -3.87
C ALA A 507 30.69 -4.90 -2.73
N PRO A 508 31.94 -5.36 -2.97
CA PRO A 508 32.82 -5.87 -1.91
C PRO A 508 32.96 -4.86 -0.76
N ALA A 509 32.79 -5.33 0.47
CA ALA A 509 32.91 -4.50 1.67
C ALA A 509 34.20 -4.81 2.45
N PRO A 510 34.87 -3.81 3.03
CA PRO A 510 35.97 -4.02 3.95
C PRO A 510 35.46 -4.69 5.24
N TYR A 511 36.19 -5.67 5.77
CA TYR A 511 35.87 -6.35 7.01
C TYR A 511 37.12 -6.81 7.75
N GLU A 512 36.97 -7.03 9.04
CA GLU A 512 37.97 -7.68 9.88
C GLU A 512 37.45 -9.08 10.29
N TYR A 513 38.30 -10.09 10.31
CA TYR A 513 37.94 -11.41 10.83
C TYR A 513 39.04 -11.90 11.75
N ALA A 514 38.71 -12.03 13.04
CA ALA A 514 39.60 -12.52 14.08
C ALA A 514 38.80 -13.26 15.15
N ASP A 515 39.39 -14.33 15.71
CA ASP A 515 38.83 -15.08 16.84
C ASP A 515 37.37 -15.54 16.65
N GLY A 516 37.02 -15.97 15.41
CA GLY A 516 35.65 -16.41 15.09
C GLY A 516 34.64 -15.27 14.92
N LYS A 517 35.08 -14.03 14.83
CA LYS A 517 34.24 -12.85 14.69
C LYS A 517 34.55 -12.09 13.42
N LEU A 518 33.52 -11.87 12.64
CA LEU A 518 33.50 -10.93 11.52
C LEU A 518 33.04 -9.58 12.01
N THR A 519 33.76 -8.52 11.70
CA THR A 519 33.39 -7.14 12.00
C THR A 519 33.30 -6.34 10.71
N VAL A 520 32.11 -5.75 10.46
CA VAL A 520 31.86 -4.78 9.39
C VAL A 520 31.56 -3.43 10.01
N LYS A 521 32.23 -2.38 9.55
CA LYS A 521 32.00 -1.01 9.99
C LYS A 521 31.37 -0.20 8.88
N THR A 522 30.31 0.52 9.19
CA THR A 522 29.62 1.43 8.28
C THR A 522 29.20 2.69 9.02
N GLU A 523 28.81 3.71 8.28
CA GLU A 523 28.19 4.92 8.83
C GLU A 523 26.82 5.09 8.22
N LEU A 524 25.84 5.48 9.01
CA LEU A 524 24.48 5.76 8.59
C LEU A 524 24.12 7.20 8.94
N VAL A 525 23.67 7.96 7.97
CA VAL A 525 22.95 9.22 8.19
C VAL A 525 21.45 8.94 8.23
N THR A 526 20.64 9.95 8.49
CA THR A 526 19.20 9.83 8.60
C THR A 526 18.58 9.14 7.37
N ASN A 527 17.79 8.10 7.63
CA ASN A 527 17.04 7.31 6.65
C ASN A 527 17.91 6.49 5.66
N ASP A 528 19.21 6.31 5.94
CA ASP A 528 20.02 5.36 5.19
C ASP A 528 19.65 3.92 5.52
N LEU A 529 19.80 3.06 4.50
CA LEU A 529 19.73 1.61 4.64
C LEU A 529 21.03 1.00 4.12
N ALA A 530 21.56 0.02 4.86
CA ALA A 530 22.72 -0.76 4.50
C ALA A 530 22.41 -2.26 4.60
N PHE A 531 22.54 -2.97 3.50
CA PHE A 531 22.40 -4.43 3.43
C PHE A 531 23.79 -5.07 3.30
N ILE A 532 24.19 -5.84 4.30
CA ILE A 532 25.47 -6.53 4.34
C ILE A 532 25.21 -8.01 4.04
N ARG A 533 25.74 -8.51 2.94
CA ARG A 533 25.65 -9.91 2.55
C ARG A 533 26.96 -10.62 2.87
N ILE A 534 26.87 -11.69 3.62
CA ILE A 534 27.98 -12.51 4.09
C ILE A 534 27.77 -13.92 3.52
N VAL A 535 28.64 -14.37 2.63
CA VAL A 535 28.66 -15.75 2.11
C VAL A 535 29.63 -16.55 2.95
N LYS A 536 29.15 -17.64 3.56
CA LYS A 536 29.91 -18.48 4.46
C LYS A 536 30.86 -19.42 3.73
#